data_8d812c3456596696c64a94acba207347
#
_entry.id   8d812c3456596696c64a94acba207347
#
_cell.length_a   1.000
_cell.length_b   1.000
_cell.length_c   1.000
_cell.angle_alpha   90.00
_cell.angle_beta   90.00
_cell.angle_gamma   90.00
#
_symmetry.space_group_name_H-M   'P 1'
#
loop_
_entity.id
_entity.type
_entity.pdbx_description
1 polymer ?
#
loop_
_entity_poly.entity_id
_entity_poly.type
_entity_poly.pdbx_seq_one_letter_code
_entity_poly.pdbx_strand_id
1 'polypeptide(L)'
;MERQRARAIFTNDAECDDMNSFLHLLLYANDVDIEGLVLSSSIFHYAGDPERGIEPKRWAGGDWMWESLDAYERVWKNLVVHDPSYPSPDALRAVTCIGNVKRTGEMDADSEGSEL
;
A
#
# COMPACT_ATOMS: atom_id res chain seq x y z
N MET A 1 -18.37 24.55 6.06
CA MET A 1 -18.86 23.15 6.07
C MET A 1 -17.69 22.20 5.84
N GLU A 2 -17.48 21.30 6.76
CA GLU A 2 -16.43 20.32 6.66
C GLU A 2 -16.70 19.35 5.52
N ARG A 3 -15.69 19.13 4.68
CA ARG A 3 -15.80 18.17 3.59
C ARG A 3 -15.69 16.75 4.13
N GLN A 4 -16.69 15.94 3.86
CA GLN A 4 -16.67 14.54 4.24
C GLN A 4 -15.81 13.75 3.25
N ARG A 5 -14.81 13.03 3.76
CA ARG A 5 -13.91 12.22 2.96
C ARG A 5 -14.27 10.74 3.08
N ALA A 6 -14.11 10.02 1.98
CA ALA A 6 -14.29 8.58 1.99
C ALA A 6 -13.14 7.92 2.76
N ARG A 7 -13.48 6.90 3.53
CA ARG A 7 -12.48 6.04 4.18
C ARG A 7 -12.22 4.85 3.27
N ALA A 8 -10.94 4.51 3.06
CA ALA A 8 -10.60 3.45 2.12
C ALA A 8 -9.35 2.67 2.56
N ILE A 9 -9.36 1.40 2.22
CA ILE A 9 -8.20 0.52 2.29
C ILE A 9 -7.82 0.20 0.85
N PHE A 10 -6.54 0.35 0.52
CA PHE A 10 -6.03 0.10 -0.82
C PHE A 10 -5.13 -1.13 -0.80
N THR A 11 -5.42 -2.08 -1.68
CA THR A 11 -4.60 -3.28 -1.85
C THR A 11 -3.91 -3.27 -3.19
N ASN A 12 -2.78 -3.95 -3.29
CA ASN A 12 -2.01 -4.08 -4.53
C ASN A 12 -1.25 -5.40 -4.54
N ASP A 13 -0.77 -5.80 -5.72
CA ASP A 13 0.00 -7.03 -5.89
C ASP A 13 1.44 -6.79 -6.38
N ALA A 14 1.96 -5.58 -6.17
CA ALA A 14 3.32 -5.18 -6.54
C ALA A 14 3.60 -5.18 -8.05
N GLU A 15 2.57 -4.99 -8.87
CA GLU A 15 2.74 -4.86 -10.31
C GLU A 15 3.18 -3.43 -10.67
N CYS A 16 3.77 -3.25 -11.86
CA CYS A 16 4.29 -1.96 -12.29
C CYS A 16 3.21 -0.86 -12.31
N ASP A 17 2.02 -1.19 -12.78
CA ASP A 17 0.90 -0.24 -12.78
C ASP A 17 0.42 0.08 -11.36
N ASP A 18 0.50 -0.88 -10.43
CA ASP A 18 0.20 -0.65 -9.01
C ASP A 18 1.18 0.34 -8.40
N MET A 19 2.47 0.23 -8.75
CA MET A 19 3.49 1.16 -8.26
C MET A 19 3.21 2.58 -8.74
N ASN A 20 2.81 2.74 -10.00
CA ASN A 20 2.43 4.03 -10.55
C ASN A 20 1.17 4.58 -9.89
N SER A 21 0.16 3.73 -9.72
CA SER A 21 -1.11 4.11 -9.08
C SER A 21 -0.90 4.51 -7.62
N PHE A 22 0.02 3.85 -6.93
CA PHE A 22 0.36 4.16 -5.54
C PHE A 22 0.91 5.58 -5.40
N LEU A 23 1.81 5.98 -6.29
CA LEU A 23 2.34 7.34 -6.29
C LEU A 23 1.25 8.37 -6.56
N HIS A 24 0.36 8.09 -7.51
CA HIS A 24 -0.80 8.95 -7.78
C HIS A 24 -1.70 9.05 -6.55
N LEU A 25 -1.97 7.94 -5.89
CA LEU A 25 -2.80 7.91 -4.68
C LEU A 25 -2.24 8.82 -3.59
N LEU A 26 -0.92 8.81 -3.38
CA LEU A 26 -0.29 9.66 -2.37
C LEU A 26 -0.54 11.14 -2.63
N LEU A 27 -0.61 11.54 -3.90
CA LEU A 27 -0.91 12.93 -4.26
C LEU A 27 -2.39 13.28 -4.04
N TYR A 28 -3.27 12.29 -3.90
CA TYR A 28 -4.68 12.46 -3.58
C TYR A 28 -5.00 12.15 -2.11
N ALA A 29 -3.98 11.97 -1.28
CA ALA A 29 -4.16 11.61 0.13
C ALA A 29 -4.87 12.68 0.95
N ASN A 30 -5.00 13.88 0.42
CA ASN A 30 -5.79 14.96 1.03
C ASN A 30 -7.30 14.79 0.82
N ASP A 31 -7.71 13.97 -0.16
CA ASP A 31 -9.12 13.79 -0.53
C ASP A 31 -9.76 12.53 0.05
N VAL A 32 -8.93 11.60 0.53
CA VAL A 32 -9.37 10.28 1.01
C VAL A 32 -8.74 10.01 2.36
N ASP A 33 -9.51 9.48 3.29
CA ASP A 33 -8.95 8.98 4.55
C ASP A 33 -8.40 7.57 4.31
N ILE A 34 -7.07 7.49 4.17
CA ILE A 34 -6.39 6.24 3.91
C ILE A 34 -6.26 5.46 5.22
N GLU A 35 -7.02 4.38 5.33
CA GLU A 35 -7.05 3.54 6.52
C GLU A 35 -6.08 2.35 6.42
N GLY A 36 -5.63 2.03 5.22
CA GLY A 36 -4.69 0.94 4.98
C GLY A 36 -4.10 0.96 3.60
N LEU A 37 -2.81 0.62 3.52
CA LEU A 37 -2.05 0.43 2.29
C LEU A 37 -1.42 -0.96 2.38
N VAL A 38 -2.01 -1.94 1.69
CA VAL A 38 -1.72 -3.35 1.91
C VAL A 38 -1.16 -4.00 0.64
N LEU A 39 0.00 -4.64 0.78
CA LEU A 39 0.55 -5.50 -0.26
C LEU A 39 -0.05 -6.89 -0.12
N SER A 40 -0.59 -7.41 -1.21
CA SER A 40 -1.14 -8.76 -1.26
C SER A 40 -0.63 -9.50 -2.48
N SER A 41 -1.20 -10.63 -2.82
CA SER A 41 -0.84 -11.40 -4.01
C SER A 41 -2.00 -11.46 -4.99
N SER A 42 -1.68 -11.87 -6.24
CA SER A 42 -2.66 -12.16 -7.26
C SER A 42 -2.25 -13.46 -7.97
N ILE A 43 -3.03 -13.89 -8.96
CA ILE A 43 -2.66 -15.04 -9.77
C ILE A 43 -1.42 -14.78 -10.63
N PHE A 44 -1.04 -13.50 -10.81
CA PHE A 44 0.09 -13.10 -11.65
C PHE A 44 1.33 -12.72 -10.85
N HIS A 45 1.19 -12.39 -9.57
CA HIS A 45 2.29 -11.89 -8.73
C HIS A 45 2.16 -12.43 -7.31
N TYR A 46 3.15 -13.22 -6.88
CA TYR A 46 3.21 -13.73 -5.50
C TYR A 46 4.63 -14.06 -5.09
N ALA A 47 4.87 -14.00 -3.79
CA ALA A 47 6.20 -14.15 -3.20
C ALA A 47 6.73 -15.58 -3.26
N GLY A 48 5.84 -16.55 -3.40
CA GLY A 48 6.19 -17.97 -3.31
C GLY A 48 6.02 -18.51 -1.90
N ASP A 49 5.98 -19.84 -1.82
CA ASP A 49 5.79 -20.55 -0.56
C ASP A 49 6.68 -21.79 -0.57
N PRO A 50 7.90 -21.70 -0.02
CA PRO A 50 8.84 -22.83 -0.03
C PRO A 50 8.31 -24.07 0.68
N GLU A 51 7.49 -23.90 1.71
CA GLU A 51 6.89 -25.02 2.45
C GLU A 51 5.94 -25.84 1.57
N ARG A 52 5.36 -25.21 0.55
CA ARG A 52 4.43 -25.85 -0.40
C ARG A 52 5.06 -26.08 -1.77
N GLY A 53 6.36 -25.78 -1.93
CA GLY A 53 7.06 -25.94 -3.20
C GLY A 53 6.62 -24.95 -4.27
N ILE A 54 6.11 -23.77 -3.88
CA ILE A 54 5.65 -22.74 -4.81
C ILE A 54 6.77 -21.71 -5.00
N GLU A 55 7.24 -21.58 -6.26
CA GLU A 55 8.24 -20.59 -6.61
C GLU A 55 7.62 -19.19 -6.70
N PRO A 56 8.42 -18.12 -6.46
CA PRO A 56 7.95 -16.75 -6.67
C PRO A 56 7.55 -16.54 -8.14
N LYS A 57 6.54 -15.70 -8.36
CA LYS A 57 6.10 -15.32 -9.69
C LYS A 57 6.08 -13.81 -9.81
N ARG A 58 6.97 -13.26 -10.65
CA ARG A 58 7.05 -11.81 -10.96
C ARG A 58 6.96 -10.94 -9.71
N TRP A 59 7.62 -11.35 -8.64
CA TRP A 59 7.47 -10.71 -7.34
C TRP A 59 8.51 -9.60 -7.16
N ALA A 60 8.04 -8.38 -6.96
CA ALA A 60 8.90 -7.21 -6.77
C ALA A 60 9.18 -6.90 -5.29
N GLY A 61 8.53 -7.64 -4.37
CA GLY A 61 8.64 -7.34 -2.95
C GLY A 61 7.80 -6.14 -2.52
N GLY A 62 7.99 -5.69 -1.29
CA GLY A 62 7.22 -4.61 -0.71
C GLY A 62 7.98 -3.32 -0.44
N ASP A 63 9.29 -3.33 -0.55
CA ASP A 63 10.14 -2.19 -0.19
C ASP A 63 9.77 -0.92 -0.97
N TRP A 64 9.31 -1.06 -2.20
CA TRP A 64 8.93 0.07 -3.05
C TRP A 64 7.82 0.93 -2.43
N MET A 65 6.96 0.35 -1.59
CA MET A 65 5.91 1.12 -0.91
C MET A 65 6.52 2.12 0.07
N TRP A 66 7.48 1.64 0.87
CA TRP A 66 8.16 2.51 1.85
C TRP A 66 9.07 3.53 1.15
N GLU A 67 9.71 3.14 0.05
CA GLU A 67 10.49 4.08 -0.76
C GLU A 67 9.61 5.19 -1.35
N SER A 68 8.40 4.84 -1.78
CA SER A 68 7.43 5.82 -2.25
C SER A 68 6.99 6.77 -1.13
N LEU A 69 6.81 6.25 0.08
CA LEU A 69 6.49 7.08 1.24
C LEU A 69 7.65 7.99 1.64
N ASP A 70 8.88 7.54 1.47
CA ASP A 70 10.06 8.39 1.67
C ASP A 70 10.09 9.54 0.66
N ALA A 71 9.73 9.26 -0.59
CA ALA A 71 9.60 10.30 -1.62
C ALA A 71 8.47 11.29 -1.27
N TYR A 72 7.35 10.78 -0.77
CA TYR A 72 6.24 11.60 -0.27
C TYR A 72 6.71 12.53 0.85
N GLU A 73 7.51 12.01 1.78
CA GLU A 73 8.04 12.81 2.89
C GLU A 73 8.85 14.01 2.39
N ARG A 74 9.62 13.82 1.33
CA ARG A 74 10.46 14.89 0.77
C ARG A 74 9.64 16.06 0.22
N VAL A 75 8.40 15.80 -0.22
CA VAL A 75 7.52 16.82 -0.79
C VAL A 75 6.36 17.20 0.12
N TRP A 76 6.17 16.50 1.23
CA TRP A 76 5.03 16.71 2.12
C TRP A 76 4.91 18.14 2.62
N LYS A 77 6.02 18.78 2.98
CA LYS A 77 6.00 20.17 3.45
C LYS A 77 5.41 21.12 2.41
N ASN A 78 5.66 20.84 1.12
CA ASN A 78 5.09 21.62 0.04
C ASN A 78 3.61 21.30 -0.16
N LEU A 79 3.24 20.04 -0.02
CA LEU A 79 1.84 19.62 -0.17
C LEU A 79 0.94 20.25 0.88
N VAL A 80 1.37 20.29 2.15
CA VAL A 80 0.55 20.87 3.24
C VAL A 80 0.38 22.37 3.12
N VAL A 81 1.23 23.08 2.37
CA VAL A 81 1.03 24.49 2.06
C VAL A 81 -0.19 24.67 1.17
N HIS A 82 -0.42 23.73 0.25
CA HIS A 82 -1.57 23.76 -0.64
C HIS A 82 -2.85 23.25 0.04
N ASP A 83 -2.72 22.20 0.86
CA ASP A 83 -3.84 21.63 1.59
C ASP A 83 -3.34 20.98 2.90
N PRO A 84 -3.69 21.56 4.06
CA PRO A 84 -3.29 20.99 5.36
C PRO A 84 -3.85 19.59 5.62
N SER A 85 -4.80 19.12 4.80
CA SER A 85 -5.41 17.80 4.96
C SER A 85 -4.49 16.64 4.53
N TYR A 86 -3.35 16.94 3.88
CA TYR A 86 -2.38 15.89 3.56
C TYR A 86 -1.85 15.24 4.83
N PRO A 87 -2.01 13.90 4.98
CA PRO A 87 -1.54 13.23 6.18
C PRO A 87 -0.01 13.25 6.27
N SER A 88 0.50 13.15 7.50
CA SER A 88 1.94 13.08 7.69
C SER A 88 2.50 11.77 7.10
N PRO A 89 3.77 11.78 6.67
CA PRO A 89 4.41 10.53 6.20
C PRO A 89 4.33 9.39 7.22
N ASP A 90 4.51 9.70 8.50
CA ASP A 90 4.45 8.70 9.56
C ASP A 90 3.05 8.13 9.74
N ALA A 91 2.01 8.93 9.56
CA ALA A 91 0.63 8.44 9.59
C ALA A 91 0.38 7.43 8.46
N LEU A 92 0.91 7.68 7.26
CA LEU A 92 0.80 6.75 6.14
C LEU A 92 1.64 5.51 6.35
N ARG A 93 2.84 5.64 6.89
CA ARG A 93 3.69 4.47 7.23
C ARG A 93 3.01 3.56 8.24
N ALA A 94 2.30 4.16 9.21
CA ALA A 94 1.63 3.40 10.26
C ALA A 94 0.52 2.48 9.74
N VAL A 95 -0.07 2.78 8.57
CA VAL A 95 -1.13 1.99 7.96
C VAL A 95 -0.64 1.18 6.74
N THR A 96 0.66 1.18 6.49
CA THR A 96 1.27 0.42 5.40
C THR A 96 1.75 -0.93 5.93
N CYS A 97 1.30 -2.01 5.31
CA CYS A 97 1.60 -3.35 5.80
C CYS A 97 1.56 -4.39 4.68
N ILE A 98 2.03 -5.58 5.01
CA ILE A 98 2.05 -6.72 4.10
C ILE A 98 0.94 -7.68 4.52
N GLY A 99 0.12 -8.05 3.55
CA GLY A 99 -0.95 -9.02 3.72
C GLY A 99 -0.52 -10.43 3.35
N ASN A 100 -1.43 -11.18 2.76
CA ASN A 100 -1.17 -12.55 2.33
C ASN A 100 -0.52 -12.53 0.94
N VAL A 101 0.76 -12.90 0.87
CA VAL A 101 1.58 -12.68 -0.34
C VAL A 101 2.21 -13.97 -0.89
N LYS A 102 2.09 -15.09 -0.19
CA LYS A 102 2.85 -16.29 -0.53
C LYS A 102 2.33 -17.00 -1.77
N ARG A 103 1.02 -17.06 -1.96
CA ARG A 103 0.39 -17.80 -3.04
C ARG A 103 -1.01 -17.27 -3.35
N THR A 104 -1.48 -17.59 -4.55
CA THR A 104 -2.87 -17.32 -4.94
C THR A 104 -3.84 -18.07 -4.02
N GLY A 105 -4.89 -17.39 -3.58
CA GLY A 105 -5.93 -18.03 -2.78
C GLY A 105 -5.55 -18.30 -1.34
N GLU A 106 -4.53 -17.65 -0.82
CA GLU A 106 -4.12 -17.75 0.59
C GLU A 106 -5.14 -17.00 1.47
N MET A 107 -6.34 -17.59 1.59
CA MET A 107 -7.47 -16.92 2.24
C MET A 107 -7.58 -17.24 3.74
N ASP A 108 -6.88 -18.27 4.18
CA ASP A 108 -6.92 -18.78 5.55
C ASP A 108 -5.74 -18.34 6.40
N ALA A 109 -4.83 -17.57 5.84
CA ALA A 109 -3.63 -17.14 6.57
C ALA A 109 -3.89 -15.80 7.28
N ASP A 110 -3.40 -15.74 8.49
CA ASP A 110 -3.38 -14.49 9.25
C ASP A 110 -2.12 -13.71 8.92
N SER A 111 -2.28 -12.41 8.69
CA SER A 111 -1.18 -11.51 8.42
C SER A 111 -1.51 -10.12 8.95
N GLU A 112 -0.52 -9.25 9.04
CA GLU A 112 -0.74 -7.87 9.46
C GLU A 112 -1.79 -7.20 8.59
N GLY A 113 -1.71 -7.41 7.28
CA GLY A 113 -2.67 -6.86 6.34
C GLY A 113 -4.08 -7.45 6.46
N SER A 114 -4.19 -8.73 6.79
CA SER A 114 -5.50 -9.36 6.95
C SER A 114 -6.22 -8.92 8.23
N GLU A 115 -5.46 -8.45 9.21
CA GLU A 115 -6.00 -7.96 10.49
C GLU A 115 -6.42 -6.48 10.43
N LEU A 116 -6.08 -5.81 9.37
CA LEU A 116 -6.38 -4.40 9.19
C LEU A 116 -7.89 -4.16 9.01
#